data_2244e45bb46bae7aad4cd5eb50104d48
#
_entry.id   2244e45bb46bae7aad4cd5eb50104d48
#
_cell.length_a   1.000
_cell.length_b   1.000
_cell.length_c   1.000
_cell.angle_alpha   90.00
_cell.angle_beta   90.00
_cell.angle_gamma   90.00
#
_symmetry.space_group_name_H-M   'P 1'
#
loop_
_entity.id
_entity.type
_entity.pdbx_description
1 polymer ?
#
loop_
_entity_poly.entity_id
_entity_poly.type
_entity_poly.pdbx_seq_one_letter_code
_entity_poly.pdbx_strand_id
1 'polypeptide(L)'
;MKKRILPIIFVAFAVIIIATILIISSMKNKNYKNYEIIEISYSYGGGFGTIVDTSNKTITFTPDGIVKLSNSYNSYTETFNIDQSKYNELNDFVKENLSLFDEKPKEDKNVLDGGNSSIQIKLKNGQIKEIGGYMIENKKFHKIKNKIYEIIDYKRLNQYEDKLRLMNKWIKYVIYYF
;
A
#
# COMPACT_ATOMS: atom_id res chain seq x y z
N MET A 1 24.67 50.19 23.57
CA MET A 1 24.62 48.76 23.86
C MET A 1 23.31 48.05 23.41
N LYS A 2 22.15 48.69 23.22
CA LYS A 2 20.87 48.04 22.85
C LYS A 2 20.79 47.43 21.44
N LYS A 3 21.58 47.89 20.44
CA LYS A 3 21.48 47.44 19.01
C LYS A 3 22.04 46.06 18.73
N ARG A 4 22.81 45.42 19.62
CA ARG A 4 23.41 44.08 19.39
C ARG A 4 22.61 42.93 20.02
N ILE A 5 21.64 43.20 20.87
CA ILE A 5 20.85 42.19 21.60
C ILE A 5 19.74 41.61 20.69
N LEU A 6 19.16 42.46 19.83
CA LEU A 6 18.05 42.04 18.95
C LEU A 6 18.40 40.88 18.00
N PRO A 7 19.54 40.90 17.26
CA PRO A 7 19.89 39.76 16.39
C PRO A 7 20.18 38.47 17.17
N ILE A 8 20.70 38.56 18.40
CA ILE A 8 20.98 37.38 19.23
C ILE A 8 19.66 36.71 19.65
N ILE A 9 18.64 37.48 20.00
CA ILE A 9 17.31 36.99 20.36
C ILE A 9 16.66 36.29 19.15
N PHE A 10 16.77 36.86 17.95
CA PHE A 10 16.23 36.22 16.71
C PHE A 10 16.91 34.88 16.38
N VAL A 11 18.22 34.78 16.52
CA VAL A 11 18.96 33.53 16.30
C VAL A 11 18.56 32.49 17.35
N ALA A 12 18.45 32.84 18.62
CA ALA A 12 18.01 31.92 19.66
C ALA A 12 16.58 31.38 19.39
N PHE A 13 15.67 32.25 18.95
CA PHE A 13 14.30 31.87 18.63
C PHE A 13 14.23 30.93 17.42
N ALA A 14 15.03 31.16 16.37
CA ALA A 14 15.12 30.29 15.20
C ALA A 14 15.66 28.91 15.60
N VAL A 15 16.68 28.82 16.45
CA VAL A 15 17.23 27.56 16.96
C VAL A 15 16.19 26.77 17.75
N ILE A 16 15.40 27.42 18.60
CA ILE A 16 14.32 26.79 19.36
C ILE A 16 13.25 26.23 18.43
N ILE A 17 12.83 26.97 17.41
CA ILE A 17 11.84 26.51 16.43
C ILE A 17 12.37 25.27 15.68
N ILE A 18 13.60 25.29 15.21
CA ILE A 18 14.20 24.14 14.49
C ILE A 18 14.30 22.94 15.41
N ALA A 19 14.75 23.09 16.66
CA ALA A 19 14.82 22.01 17.64
C ALA A 19 13.42 21.42 17.93
N THR A 20 12.41 22.25 18.07
CA THR A 20 11.03 21.82 18.30
C THR A 20 10.50 21.02 17.11
N ILE A 21 10.75 21.46 15.87
CA ILE A 21 10.34 20.74 14.65
C ILE A 21 11.04 19.37 14.58
N LEU A 22 12.34 19.30 14.90
CA LEU A 22 13.10 18.05 14.92
C LEU A 22 12.60 17.08 16.00
N ILE A 23 12.24 17.58 17.18
CA ILE A 23 11.68 16.76 18.27
C ILE A 23 10.31 16.21 17.86
N ILE A 24 9.41 17.04 17.32
CA ILE A 24 8.08 16.59 16.86
C ILE A 24 8.20 15.56 15.75
N SER A 25 9.10 15.76 14.79
CA SER A 25 9.38 14.81 13.71
C SER A 25 9.94 13.48 14.25
N SER A 26 10.86 13.53 15.22
CA SER A 26 11.41 12.36 15.88
C SER A 26 10.37 11.60 16.72
N MET A 27 9.46 12.30 17.39
CA MET A 27 8.36 11.69 18.15
C MET A 27 7.35 10.98 17.24
N LYS A 28 7.00 11.56 16.09
CA LYS A 28 6.16 10.91 15.10
C LYS A 28 6.80 9.61 14.58
N ASN A 29 8.09 9.64 14.24
CA ASN A 29 8.79 8.43 13.76
C ASN A 29 8.96 7.35 14.84
N LYS A 30 9.12 7.71 16.12
CA LYS A 30 9.23 6.73 17.21
C LYS A 30 7.94 5.94 17.44
N ASN A 31 6.77 6.56 17.28
CA ASN A 31 5.49 5.87 17.48
C ASN A 31 5.26 4.73 16.47
N TYR A 32 5.77 4.84 15.25
CA TYR A 32 5.50 3.84 14.21
C TYR A 32 6.37 2.58 14.31
N LYS A 33 7.58 2.66 14.90
CA LYS A 33 8.47 1.48 15.05
C LYS A 33 7.90 0.38 15.95
N ASN A 34 6.98 0.72 16.85
CA ASN A 34 6.39 -0.22 17.80
C ASN A 34 5.12 -0.93 17.28
N TYR A 35 4.65 -0.62 16.06
CA TYR A 35 3.50 -1.31 15.51
C TYR A 35 3.90 -2.71 15.01
N GLU A 36 3.23 -3.73 15.52
CA GLU A 36 3.31 -5.08 15.00
C GLU A 36 2.25 -5.23 13.90
N ILE A 37 2.72 -5.31 12.63
CA ILE A 37 1.87 -5.53 11.47
C ILE A 37 1.66 -7.03 11.32
N ILE A 38 0.39 -7.46 11.28
CA ILE A 38 0.00 -8.87 11.12
C ILE A 38 -0.55 -9.17 9.73
N GLU A 39 -0.79 -8.15 8.90
CA GLU A 39 -1.23 -8.31 7.52
C GLU A 39 -0.90 -7.04 6.73
N ILE A 40 -0.43 -7.24 5.50
CA ILE A 40 -0.23 -6.18 4.50
C ILE A 40 -1.02 -6.61 3.26
N SER A 41 -1.96 -5.78 2.81
CA SER A 41 -2.76 -6.06 1.63
C SER A 41 -2.66 -4.94 0.61
N TYR A 42 -2.58 -5.29 -0.67
CA TYR A 42 -2.69 -4.38 -1.80
C TYR A 42 -3.85 -4.82 -2.68
N SER A 43 -4.83 -3.94 -2.86
CA SER A 43 -5.98 -4.16 -3.72
C SER A 43 -5.92 -3.24 -4.93
N TYR A 44 -6.31 -3.75 -6.09
CA TYR A 44 -6.38 -2.99 -7.33
C TYR A 44 -7.47 -3.56 -8.24
N GLY A 45 -8.09 -2.69 -9.03
CA GLY A 45 -9.13 -3.06 -9.97
C GLY A 45 -9.78 -1.84 -10.62
N GLY A 46 -10.77 -2.07 -11.46
CA GLY A 46 -11.43 -1.01 -12.24
C GLY A 46 -10.74 -0.75 -13.57
N GLY A 47 -11.15 0.32 -14.25
CA GLY A 47 -10.72 0.63 -15.61
C GLY A 47 -11.60 -0.03 -16.67
N PHE A 48 -11.17 0.06 -17.95
CA PHE A 48 -11.84 -0.59 -19.06
C PHE A 48 -11.37 -2.02 -19.26
N GLY A 49 -12.26 -2.90 -19.67
CA GLY A 49 -11.91 -4.28 -19.97
C GLY A 49 -13.03 -5.27 -19.73
N THR A 50 -12.67 -6.54 -19.65
CA THR A 50 -13.63 -7.59 -19.29
C THR A 50 -13.98 -7.51 -17.80
N ILE A 51 -15.04 -8.19 -17.37
CA ILE A 51 -15.42 -8.26 -15.96
C ILE A 51 -14.28 -8.80 -15.06
N VAL A 52 -13.40 -9.64 -15.61
CA VAL A 52 -12.21 -10.12 -14.91
C VAL A 52 -11.15 -9.02 -14.78
N ASP A 53 -10.97 -8.22 -15.84
CA ASP A 53 -9.99 -7.14 -15.83
C ASP A 53 -10.40 -6.03 -14.86
N THR A 54 -11.71 -5.74 -14.78
CA THR A 54 -12.28 -4.71 -13.90
C THR A 54 -12.53 -5.16 -12.46
N SER A 55 -12.53 -6.48 -12.17
CA SER A 55 -12.72 -6.99 -10.82
C SER A 55 -11.57 -6.59 -9.88
N ASN A 56 -11.90 -6.33 -8.62
CA ASN A 56 -10.88 -6.07 -7.62
C ASN A 56 -10.05 -7.33 -7.35
N LYS A 57 -8.75 -7.20 -7.45
CA LYS A 57 -7.75 -8.20 -7.09
C LYS A 57 -7.04 -7.76 -5.83
N THR A 58 -6.75 -8.70 -4.94
CA THR A 58 -6.08 -8.41 -3.68
C THR A 58 -4.91 -9.35 -3.48
N ILE A 59 -3.79 -8.78 -3.10
CA ILE A 59 -2.56 -9.46 -2.72
C ILE A 59 -2.39 -9.26 -1.23
N THR A 60 -2.37 -10.34 -0.45
CA THR A 60 -2.26 -10.28 1.01
C THR A 60 -1.01 -11.02 1.47
N PHE A 61 -0.25 -10.41 2.36
CA PHE A 61 0.96 -10.97 2.99
C PHE A 61 0.73 -11.11 4.49
N THR A 62 1.17 -12.23 5.05
CA THR A 62 1.14 -12.50 6.49
C THR A 62 2.52 -12.79 7.06
N PRO A 63 2.75 -12.61 8.37
CA PRO A 63 4.06 -12.72 9.00
C PRO A 63 4.75 -14.08 8.86
N ASP A 64 4.01 -15.13 8.62
CA ASP A 64 4.50 -16.49 8.35
C ASP A 64 4.99 -16.70 6.91
N GLY A 65 5.06 -15.61 6.13
CA GLY A 65 5.52 -15.66 4.73
C GLY A 65 4.48 -16.19 3.75
N ILE A 66 3.22 -16.32 4.16
CA ILE A 66 2.13 -16.71 3.25
C ILE A 66 1.68 -15.51 2.43
N VAL A 67 1.59 -15.71 1.11
CA VAL A 67 0.98 -14.75 0.18
C VAL A 67 -0.29 -15.35 -0.41
N LYS A 68 -1.38 -14.60 -0.33
CA LYS A 68 -2.68 -14.96 -0.90
C LYS A 68 -3.04 -13.98 -2.01
N LEU A 69 -3.31 -14.51 -3.20
CA LEU A 69 -3.91 -13.78 -4.32
C LEU A 69 -5.40 -14.11 -4.36
N SER A 70 -6.25 -13.10 -4.44
CA SER A 70 -7.70 -13.26 -4.51
C SER A 70 -8.33 -12.23 -5.44
N ASN A 71 -9.55 -12.49 -5.90
CA ASN A 71 -10.34 -11.52 -6.65
C ASN A 71 -11.80 -11.52 -6.19
N SER A 72 -12.50 -10.41 -6.46
CA SER A 72 -13.88 -10.22 -6.03
C SER A 72 -14.92 -10.88 -6.95
N TYR A 73 -14.52 -11.35 -8.14
CA TYR A 73 -15.46 -11.82 -9.15
C TYR A 73 -15.92 -13.28 -8.93
N ASN A 74 -14.98 -14.21 -8.72
CA ASN A 74 -15.28 -15.64 -8.67
C ASN A 74 -14.75 -16.34 -7.41
N SER A 75 -14.29 -15.56 -6.42
CA SER A 75 -13.71 -16.06 -5.16
C SER A 75 -12.49 -16.98 -5.35
N TYR A 76 -11.92 -17.05 -6.58
CA TYR A 76 -10.72 -17.83 -6.81
C TYR A 76 -9.56 -17.26 -6.03
N THR A 77 -8.88 -18.12 -5.31
CA THR A 77 -7.71 -17.75 -4.52
C THR A 77 -6.53 -18.66 -4.84
N GLU A 78 -5.36 -18.09 -4.87
CA GLU A 78 -4.10 -18.82 -4.95
C GLU A 78 -3.24 -18.44 -3.75
N THR A 79 -2.63 -19.43 -3.10
CA THR A 79 -1.78 -19.22 -1.93
C THR A 79 -0.41 -19.82 -2.17
N PHE A 80 0.64 -19.13 -1.76
CA PHE A 80 2.01 -19.62 -1.84
C PHE A 80 2.88 -19.00 -0.76
N ASN A 81 4.05 -19.58 -0.53
CA ASN A 81 5.01 -19.07 0.44
C ASN A 81 6.10 -18.25 -0.26
N ILE A 82 6.56 -17.24 0.43
CA ILE A 82 7.78 -16.47 0.12
C ILE A 82 8.78 -16.68 1.25
N ASP A 83 10.05 -16.38 0.99
CA ASP A 83 11.07 -16.41 2.01
C ASP A 83 10.76 -15.39 3.11
N GLN A 84 10.99 -15.77 4.37
CA GLN A 84 10.77 -14.91 5.52
C GLN A 84 11.53 -13.58 5.42
N SER A 85 12.71 -13.59 4.81
CA SER A 85 13.50 -12.39 4.56
C SER A 85 12.77 -11.39 3.67
N LYS A 86 12.05 -11.86 2.64
CA LYS A 86 11.25 -11.02 1.74
C LYS A 86 10.04 -10.39 2.46
N TYR A 87 9.36 -11.17 3.32
CA TYR A 87 8.31 -10.61 4.15
C TYR A 87 8.86 -9.54 5.09
N ASN A 88 9.98 -9.82 5.77
CA ASN A 88 10.60 -8.87 6.69
C ASN A 88 11.00 -7.57 5.96
N GLU A 89 11.57 -7.69 4.77
CA GLU A 89 11.93 -6.54 3.93
C GLU A 89 10.70 -5.68 3.58
N LEU A 90 9.56 -6.30 3.18
CA LEU A 90 8.31 -5.58 2.93
C LEU A 90 7.78 -4.92 4.20
N ASN A 91 7.74 -5.65 5.30
CA ASN A 91 7.25 -5.18 6.58
C ASN A 91 8.03 -3.95 7.08
N ASP A 92 9.37 -4.01 7.01
CA ASP A 92 10.23 -2.90 7.42
C ASP A 92 10.05 -1.69 6.49
N PHE A 93 9.97 -1.93 5.18
CA PHE A 93 9.71 -0.88 4.21
C PHE A 93 8.36 -0.19 4.44
N VAL A 94 7.29 -0.95 4.76
CA VAL A 94 5.98 -0.41 5.12
C VAL A 94 6.06 0.38 6.42
N LYS A 95 6.77 -0.13 7.45
CA LYS A 95 6.97 0.57 8.72
C LYS A 95 7.68 1.91 8.57
N GLU A 96 8.67 2.00 7.71
CA GLU A 96 9.36 3.26 7.39
C GLU A 96 8.44 4.30 6.72
N ASN A 97 7.40 3.82 6.04
CA ASN A 97 6.44 4.65 5.30
C ASN A 97 5.07 4.76 5.98
N LEU A 98 4.93 4.38 7.26
CA LEU A 98 3.64 4.37 7.97
C LEU A 98 2.95 5.74 8.04
N SER A 99 3.71 6.84 7.99
CA SER A 99 3.12 8.18 7.91
C SER A 99 2.25 8.40 6.68
N LEU A 100 2.42 7.57 5.62
CA LEU A 100 1.58 7.61 4.43
C LEU A 100 0.11 7.38 4.76
N PHE A 101 -0.19 6.48 5.71
CA PHE A 101 -1.56 6.10 6.07
C PHE A 101 -2.30 7.19 6.88
N ASP A 102 -1.61 8.25 7.27
CA ASP A 102 -2.20 9.42 7.90
C ASP A 102 -2.39 10.58 6.88
N GLU A 103 -1.92 10.39 5.64
CA GLU A 103 -2.07 11.36 4.56
C GLU A 103 -3.43 11.20 3.86
N LYS A 104 -4.06 12.30 3.45
CA LYS A 104 -5.22 12.23 2.56
C LYS A 104 -4.74 11.87 1.16
N PRO A 105 -5.32 10.85 0.51
CA PRO A 105 -4.95 10.50 -0.85
C PRO A 105 -5.22 11.67 -1.80
N LYS A 106 -4.27 11.94 -2.69
CA LYS A 106 -4.48 12.82 -3.83
C LYS A 106 -4.86 11.95 -5.02
N GLU A 107 -6.04 12.19 -5.56
CA GLU A 107 -6.55 11.50 -6.74
C GLU A 107 -6.35 12.37 -7.97
N ASP A 108 -5.94 11.77 -9.08
CA ASP A 108 -5.94 12.45 -10.37
C ASP A 108 -7.34 12.41 -10.98
N LYS A 109 -8.08 13.51 -10.84
CA LYS A 109 -9.44 13.65 -11.36
C LYS A 109 -9.52 13.83 -12.87
N ASN A 110 -8.39 14.00 -13.55
CA ASN A 110 -8.34 14.22 -15.00
C ASN A 110 -8.26 12.92 -15.80
N VAL A 111 -8.10 11.78 -15.14
CA VAL A 111 -8.04 10.47 -15.80
C VAL A 111 -9.41 9.83 -15.80
N LEU A 112 -9.97 9.61 -17.01
CA LEU A 112 -11.31 9.01 -17.18
C LEU A 112 -11.28 7.47 -17.07
N ASP A 113 -10.14 6.83 -17.32
CA ASP A 113 -9.97 5.38 -17.47
C ASP A 113 -9.18 4.73 -16.36
N GLY A 114 -9.07 5.38 -15.22
CA GLY A 114 -8.25 4.89 -14.13
C GLY A 114 -8.90 3.75 -13.34
N GLY A 115 -8.08 3.03 -12.60
CA GLY A 115 -8.52 2.03 -11.63
C GLY A 115 -8.41 2.55 -10.20
N ASN A 116 -9.14 1.88 -9.31
CA ASN A 116 -8.96 2.05 -7.87
C ASN A 116 -7.80 1.18 -7.40
N SER A 117 -7.04 1.70 -6.45
CA SER A 117 -6.05 0.89 -5.74
C SER A 117 -5.94 1.33 -4.28
N SER A 118 -5.68 0.38 -3.39
CA SER A 118 -5.46 0.66 -1.97
C SER A 118 -4.38 -0.23 -1.37
N ILE A 119 -3.70 0.29 -0.36
CA ILE A 119 -2.82 -0.48 0.52
C ILE A 119 -3.42 -0.42 1.91
N GLN A 120 -3.63 -1.59 2.50
CA GLN A 120 -4.17 -1.74 3.84
C GLN A 120 -3.16 -2.48 4.70
N ILE A 121 -3.03 -2.07 5.95
CA ILE A 121 -2.29 -2.80 6.97
C ILE A 121 -3.19 -3.09 8.15
N LYS A 122 -3.07 -4.29 8.70
CA LYS A 122 -3.72 -4.71 9.93
C LYS A 122 -2.68 -4.85 11.03
N LEU A 123 -2.92 -4.18 12.13
CA LEU A 123 -2.05 -4.20 13.31
C LEU A 123 -2.51 -5.26 14.30
N LYS A 124 -1.60 -5.77 15.10
CA LYS A 124 -1.89 -6.79 16.14
C LYS A 124 -2.95 -6.36 17.15
N ASN A 125 -3.07 -5.07 17.41
CA ASN A 125 -4.11 -4.50 18.28
C ASN A 125 -5.50 -4.45 17.62
N GLY A 126 -5.65 -4.97 16.40
CA GLY A 126 -6.89 -4.96 15.62
C GLY A 126 -7.14 -3.69 14.81
N GLN A 127 -6.30 -2.67 14.94
CA GLN A 127 -6.42 -1.45 14.14
C GLN A 127 -6.11 -1.74 12.68
N ILE A 128 -6.93 -1.21 11.78
CA ILE A 128 -6.70 -1.23 10.34
C ILE A 128 -6.36 0.19 9.89
N LYS A 129 -5.30 0.33 9.11
CA LYS A 129 -4.93 1.56 8.43
C LYS A 129 -4.96 1.32 6.94
N GLU A 130 -5.52 2.24 6.18
CA GLU A 130 -5.65 2.14 4.73
C GLU A 130 -5.35 3.48 4.06
N ILE A 131 -4.72 3.40 2.91
CA ILE A 131 -4.63 4.50 1.96
C ILE A 131 -4.98 3.96 0.58
N GLY A 132 -5.90 4.62 -0.08
CA GLY A 132 -6.41 4.16 -1.36
C GLY A 132 -7.30 5.19 -2.02
N GLY A 133 -7.68 4.94 -3.26
CA GLY A 133 -8.58 5.75 -4.06
C GLY A 133 -8.37 5.54 -5.56
N TYR A 134 -8.99 6.41 -6.33
CA TYR A 134 -8.92 6.43 -7.78
C TYR A 134 -7.63 7.13 -8.23
N MET A 135 -6.82 6.47 -9.06
CA MET A 135 -5.59 7.04 -9.66
C MET A 135 -4.72 7.84 -8.67
N ILE A 136 -4.23 7.19 -7.63
CA ILE A 136 -3.50 7.86 -6.56
C ILE A 136 -2.18 8.45 -7.04
N GLU A 137 -2.01 9.76 -6.88
CA GLU A 137 -0.77 10.50 -7.08
C GLU A 137 0.02 10.61 -5.77
N ASN A 138 0.65 9.56 -5.31
CA ASN A 138 1.50 9.60 -4.12
C ASN A 138 2.76 8.77 -4.33
N LYS A 139 3.93 9.42 -4.29
CA LYS A 139 5.23 8.75 -4.51
C LYS A 139 5.51 7.63 -3.50
N LYS A 140 5.11 7.77 -2.24
CA LYS A 140 5.32 6.73 -1.22
C LYS A 140 4.40 5.53 -1.48
N PHE A 141 3.13 5.79 -1.85
CA PHE A 141 2.19 4.75 -2.26
C PHE A 141 2.78 3.91 -3.40
N HIS A 142 3.25 4.56 -4.46
CA HIS A 142 3.86 3.86 -5.59
C HIS A 142 5.13 3.08 -5.21
N LYS A 143 5.93 3.58 -4.27
CA LYS A 143 7.09 2.83 -3.77
C LYS A 143 6.68 1.54 -3.06
N ILE A 144 5.67 1.58 -2.17
CA ILE A 144 5.16 0.37 -1.50
C ILE A 144 4.55 -0.59 -2.52
N LYS A 145 3.73 -0.10 -3.45
CA LYS A 145 3.18 -0.91 -4.54
C LYS A 145 4.26 -1.62 -5.35
N ASN A 146 5.29 -0.89 -5.76
CA ASN A 146 6.40 -1.47 -6.53
C ASN A 146 7.17 -2.52 -5.73
N LYS A 147 7.36 -2.29 -4.42
CA LYS A 147 7.98 -3.27 -3.53
C LYS A 147 7.16 -4.55 -3.40
N ILE A 148 5.84 -4.45 -3.34
CA ILE A 148 4.92 -5.59 -3.37
C ILE A 148 5.10 -6.40 -4.66
N TYR A 149 5.15 -5.74 -5.81
CA TYR A 149 5.33 -6.41 -7.10
C TYR A 149 6.71 -7.05 -7.25
N GLU A 150 7.77 -6.42 -6.74
CA GLU A 150 9.12 -6.98 -6.71
C GLU A 150 9.17 -8.31 -5.93
N ILE A 151 8.49 -8.38 -4.79
CA ILE A 151 8.49 -9.57 -3.92
C ILE A 151 7.71 -10.73 -4.53
N ILE A 152 6.60 -10.46 -5.22
CA ILE A 152 5.73 -11.52 -5.77
C ILE A 152 6.30 -12.15 -7.04
N ASP A 153 7.12 -11.44 -7.80
CA ASP A 153 7.48 -11.73 -9.19
C ASP A 153 6.29 -11.54 -10.17
N TYR A 154 6.48 -10.65 -11.14
CA TYR A 154 5.48 -10.37 -12.18
C TYR A 154 5.02 -11.62 -12.94
N LYS A 155 5.90 -12.61 -13.13
CA LYS A 155 5.55 -13.86 -13.81
C LYS A 155 4.44 -14.62 -13.09
N ARG A 156 4.49 -14.68 -11.75
CA ARG A 156 3.49 -15.35 -10.93
C ARG A 156 2.15 -14.60 -10.94
N LEU A 157 2.20 -13.29 -10.87
CA LEU A 157 1.00 -12.47 -10.95
C LEU A 157 0.31 -12.62 -12.31
N ASN A 158 1.06 -12.58 -13.41
CA ASN A 158 0.53 -12.80 -14.75
C ASN A 158 -0.09 -14.19 -14.88
N GLN A 159 0.55 -15.25 -14.36
CA GLN A 159 -0.02 -16.60 -14.36
C GLN A 159 -1.35 -16.67 -13.60
N TYR A 160 -1.47 -16.00 -12.48
CA TYR A 160 -2.73 -15.90 -11.75
C TYR A 160 -3.81 -15.18 -12.56
N GLU A 161 -3.49 -14.05 -13.19
CA GLU A 161 -4.44 -13.31 -14.05
C GLU A 161 -4.87 -14.13 -15.28
N ASP A 162 -3.97 -14.87 -15.92
CA ASP A 162 -4.29 -15.74 -17.04
C ASP A 162 -5.24 -16.88 -16.63
N LYS A 163 -5.03 -17.48 -15.45
CA LYS A 163 -5.97 -18.46 -14.89
C LYS A 163 -7.36 -17.87 -14.68
N LEU A 164 -7.45 -16.65 -14.14
CA LEU A 164 -8.74 -15.95 -13.97
C LEU A 164 -9.46 -15.75 -15.31
N ARG A 165 -8.73 -15.32 -16.35
CA ARG A 165 -9.29 -15.13 -17.71
C ARG A 165 -9.78 -16.45 -18.31
N LEU A 166 -9.04 -17.52 -18.15
CA LEU A 166 -9.45 -18.85 -18.61
C LEU A 166 -10.73 -19.34 -17.90
N MET A 167 -10.77 -19.23 -16.57
CA MET A 167 -11.97 -19.58 -15.79
C MET A 167 -13.20 -18.78 -16.23
N ASN A 168 -13.04 -17.48 -16.49
CA ASN A 168 -14.15 -16.65 -16.98
C ASN A 168 -14.67 -17.08 -18.35
N LYS A 169 -13.80 -17.52 -19.28
CA LYS A 169 -14.21 -18.10 -20.56
C LYS A 169 -15.05 -19.36 -20.36
N TRP A 170 -14.64 -20.25 -19.45
CA TRP A 170 -15.38 -21.49 -19.13
C TRP A 170 -16.75 -21.20 -18.53
N ILE A 171 -16.86 -20.26 -17.59
CA ILE A 171 -18.12 -19.87 -16.97
C ILE A 171 -19.09 -19.33 -18.03
N LYS A 172 -18.62 -18.44 -18.92
CA LYS A 172 -19.44 -17.95 -20.04
C LYS A 172 -19.90 -19.08 -20.96
N TYR A 173 -19.02 -20.01 -21.30
CA TYR A 173 -19.36 -21.14 -22.14
C TYR A 173 -20.48 -22.02 -21.53
N VAL A 174 -20.34 -22.33 -20.24
CA VAL A 174 -21.35 -23.13 -19.51
C VAL A 174 -22.71 -22.41 -19.47
N ILE A 175 -22.74 -21.10 -19.20
CA ILE A 175 -23.99 -20.32 -19.13
C ILE A 175 -24.69 -20.24 -20.49
N TYR A 176 -23.95 -20.24 -21.61
CA TYR A 176 -24.55 -20.11 -22.95
C TYR A 176 -25.04 -21.44 -23.56
N TYR A 177 -24.55 -22.60 -23.06
CA TYR A 177 -24.83 -23.91 -23.67
C TYR A 177 -25.61 -24.86 -22.75
N PHE A 178 -25.92 -24.43 -21.53
CA PHE A 178 -26.76 -25.17 -20.58
C PHE A 178 -27.83 -24.24 -19.94
#